data_dcf5bfe7e86282157e210fd0b0455aee
#
_entry.id   dcf5bfe7e86282157e210fd0b0455aee
#
_cell.length_a   1.000
_cell.length_b   1.000
_cell.length_c   1.000
_cell.angle_alpha   90.00
_cell.angle_beta   90.00
_cell.angle_gamma   90.00
#
_symmetry.space_group_name_H-M   'P 1'
#
loop_
_entity.id
_entity.type
_entity.pdbx_description
1 polymer ?
#
loop_
_entity_poly.entity_id
_entity_poly.type
_entity_poly.pdbx_seq_one_letter_code
_entity_poly.pdbx_strand_id
1 'polypeptide(L)'
;MTWNIVTVAFGDKKYKKGQKFLDRHSQKCDANFIGYNDVDLLESDLYKQNPEWMSSENNYGWFAWKPYFILKTMEDLQAGDKIFFIDTLDIFHPDIFQFVDEVMGDDPCLLPLGGSRNGDMTKKDCFVYMDCDEEDYHESKQLEAGFTFWRVCDEAKEILREWLEWCLDEKVGGDMTGFSNLKEDDNFQECRHDQSC
;
A
#
# COMPACT_ATOMS: atom_id res chain seq x y z
N MET A 1 -8.38 6.74 21.03
CA MET A 1 -7.69 6.25 19.81
C MET A 1 -8.16 4.83 19.58
N THR A 2 -8.70 4.55 18.40
CA THR A 2 -9.26 3.25 18.06
C THR A 2 -8.47 2.66 16.90
N TRP A 3 -8.18 1.35 16.94
CA TRP A 3 -7.59 0.65 15.80
C TRP A 3 -8.66 0.28 14.78
N ASN A 4 -8.34 0.45 13.51
CA ASN A 4 -9.19 0.11 12.38
C ASN A 4 -8.39 -0.78 11.42
N ILE A 5 -8.81 -2.02 11.24
CA ILE A 5 -8.21 -2.95 10.30
C ILE A 5 -8.84 -2.71 8.94
N VAL A 6 -8.02 -2.33 7.97
CA VAL A 6 -8.46 -2.04 6.60
C VAL A 6 -7.90 -3.10 5.65
N THR A 7 -8.74 -3.63 4.79
CA THR A 7 -8.34 -4.61 3.78
C THR A 7 -9.19 -4.49 2.51
N VAL A 8 -8.64 -4.92 1.39
CA VAL A 8 -9.29 -4.81 0.08
C VAL A 8 -9.33 -6.18 -0.61
N ALA A 9 -10.48 -6.56 -1.17
CA ALA A 9 -10.68 -7.85 -1.82
C ALA A 9 -11.34 -7.70 -3.19
N PHE A 10 -10.55 -7.63 -4.26
CA PHE A 10 -11.03 -7.54 -5.64
C PHE A 10 -10.89 -8.86 -6.40
N GLY A 11 -11.79 -9.07 -7.38
CA GLY A 11 -11.73 -10.17 -8.34
C GLY A 11 -11.88 -11.57 -7.72
N ASP A 12 -10.77 -12.26 -7.48
CA ASP A 12 -10.75 -13.68 -7.12
C ASP A 12 -11.45 -13.98 -5.78
N LYS A 13 -12.13 -15.10 -5.75
CA LYS A 13 -12.80 -15.64 -4.54
C LYS A 13 -11.84 -15.89 -3.36
N LYS A 14 -10.55 -16.11 -3.63
CA LYS A 14 -9.55 -16.32 -2.58
C LYS A 14 -9.38 -15.06 -1.71
N TYR A 15 -9.33 -13.88 -2.34
CA TYR A 15 -9.23 -12.61 -1.62
C TYR A 15 -10.47 -12.33 -0.76
N LYS A 16 -11.66 -12.57 -1.33
CA LYS A 16 -12.93 -12.45 -0.59
C LYS A 16 -13.04 -13.41 0.59
N LYS A 17 -12.45 -14.61 0.48
CA LYS A 17 -12.34 -15.57 1.60
C LYS A 17 -11.37 -15.08 2.67
N GLY A 18 -10.21 -14.57 2.25
CA GLY A 18 -9.22 -13.98 3.15
C GLY A 18 -9.81 -12.80 3.92
N GLN A 19 -10.49 -11.88 3.25
CA GLN A 19 -11.17 -10.75 3.89
C GLN A 19 -12.18 -11.19 4.95
N LYS A 20 -13.01 -12.20 4.65
CA LYS A 20 -13.95 -12.78 5.64
C LYS A 20 -13.24 -13.49 6.81
N PHE A 21 -12.04 -14.00 6.58
CA PHE A 21 -11.23 -14.56 7.66
C PHE A 21 -10.71 -13.43 8.56
N LEU A 22 -10.17 -12.37 7.98
CA LEU A 22 -9.67 -11.20 8.71
C LEU A 22 -10.78 -10.50 9.50
N ASP A 23 -11.98 -10.33 8.94
CA ASP A 23 -13.16 -9.82 9.65
C ASP A 23 -13.47 -10.63 10.91
N ARG A 24 -13.53 -11.95 10.80
CA ARG A 24 -13.74 -12.83 11.98
C ARG A 24 -12.57 -12.81 12.96
N HIS A 25 -11.36 -12.60 12.45
CA HIS A 25 -10.17 -12.52 13.27
C HIS A 25 -10.10 -11.21 14.05
N SER A 26 -10.52 -10.10 13.44
CA SER A 26 -10.59 -8.77 14.06
C SER A 26 -11.50 -8.74 15.29
N GLN A 27 -12.55 -9.56 15.32
CA GLN A 27 -13.46 -9.68 16.45
C GLN A 27 -12.77 -10.20 17.74
N LYS A 28 -11.56 -10.74 17.63
CA LYS A 28 -10.74 -11.15 18.80
C LYS A 28 -9.83 -10.02 19.30
N CYS A 29 -9.82 -8.91 18.59
CA CYS A 29 -9.04 -7.72 18.86
C CYS A 29 -10.01 -6.58 19.22
N ASP A 30 -9.58 -5.62 19.97
CA ASP A 30 -10.36 -4.38 20.20
C ASP A 30 -10.11 -3.41 19.02
N ALA A 31 -10.57 -3.83 17.80
CA ALA A 31 -10.38 -3.09 16.57
C ALA A 31 -11.61 -3.19 15.66
N ASN A 32 -11.95 -2.10 14.98
CA ASN A 32 -12.96 -2.10 13.94
C ASN A 32 -12.42 -2.79 12.67
N PHE A 33 -13.32 -3.35 11.86
CA PHE A 33 -12.96 -3.94 10.58
C PHE A 33 -13.63 -3.18 9.43
N ILE A 34 -12.86 -2.79 8.43
CA ILE A 34 -13.29 -2.07 7.24
C ILE A 34 -12.79 -2.85 6.01
N GLY A 35 -13.71 -3.45 5.27
CA GLY A 35 -13.39 -4.26 4.11
C GLY A 35 -13.95 -3.66 2.84
N TYR A 36 -13.09 -3.28 1.89
CA TYR A 36 -13.48 -2.80 0.57
C TYR A 36 -13.55 -3.95 -0.45
N ASN A 37 -14.41 -3.83 -1.44
CA ASN A 37 -14.70 -4.86 -2.44
C ASN A 37 -14.84 -4.26 -3.85
N ASP A 38 -15.17 -5.09 -4.85
CA ASP A 38 -15.29 -4.66 -6.25
C ASP A 38 -16.30 -3.52 -6.45
N VAL A 39 -17.38 -3.47 -5.67
CA VAL A 39 -18.39 -2.39 -5.79
C VAL A 39 -17.80 -1.08 -5.31
N ASP A 40 -17.08 -1.10 -4.18
CA ASP A 40 -16.42 0.10 -3.63
C ASP A 40 -15.39 0.65 -4.63
N LEU A 41 -14.66 -0.24 -5.33
CA LEU A 41 -13.74 0.17 -6.37
C LEU A 41 -14.44 0.84 -7.54
N LEU A 42 -15.47 0.19 -8.11
CA LEU A 42 -16.20 0.70 -9.28
C LEU A 42 -16.91 2.03 -9.00
N GLU A 43 -17.34 2.25 -7.77
CA GLU A 43 -17.97 3.50 -7.31
C GLU A 43 -16.98 4.58 -6.92
N SER A 44 -15.69 4.25 -6.78
CA SER A 44 -14.64 5.19 -6.36
C SER A 44 -14.35 6.24 -7.42
N ASP A 45 -13.89 7.41 -6.98
CA ASP A 45 -13.38 8.44 -7.87
C ASP A 45 -12.08 8.01 -8.56
N LEU A 46 -11.27 7.19 -7.88
CA LEU A 46 -10.07 6.58 -8.45
C LEU A 46 -10.40 5.83 -9.75
N TYR A 47 -11.38 4.94 -9.72
CA TYR A 47 -11.80 4.17 -10.89
C TYR A 47 -12.44 5.07 -11.97
N LYS A 48 -13.34 5.97 -11.58
CA LYS A 48 -14.05 6.86 -12.53
C LYS A 48 -13.12 7.79 -13.30
N GLN A 49 -12.04 8.24 -12.65
CA GLN A 49 -11.06 9.13 -13.28
C GLN A 49 -10.01 8.35 -14.09
N ASN A 50 -9.74 7.09 -13.75
CA ASN A 50 -8.68 6.29 -14.35
C ASN A 50 -9.18 4.89 -14.79
N PRO A 51 -10.27 4.75 -15.56
CA PRO A 51 -10.91 3.45 -15.81
C PRO A 51 -10.01 2.45 -16.57
N GLU A 52 -9.20 2.93 -17.51
CA GLU A 52 -8.27 2.08 -18.26
C GLU A 52 -7.11 1.62 -17.38
N TRP A 53 -6.56 2.53 -16.57
CA TRP A 53 -5.51 2.23 -15.62
C TRP A 53 -5.96 1.22 -14.56
N MET A 54 -7.17 1.40 -14.03
CA MET A 54 -7.77 0.55 -12.99
C MET A 54 -8.41 -0.73 -13.52
N SER A 55 -8.06 -1.17 -14.72
CA SER A 55 -8.55 -2.43 -15.29
C SER A 55 -8.01 -3.66 -14.54
N SER A 56 -8.71 -4.79 -14.63
CA SER A 56 -8.25 -6.06 -14.05
C SER A 56 -6.97 -6.59 -14.73
N GLU A 57 -6.71 -6.20 -15.98
CA GLU A 57 -5.50 -6.54 -16.72
C GLU A 57 -4.26 -5.90 -16.08
N ASN A 58 -4.44 -4.73 -15.49
CA ASN A 58 -3.42 -3.97 -14.79
C ASN A 58 -3.46 -4.21 -13.25
N ASN A 59 -3.87 -5.37 -12.79
CA ASN A 59 -4.03 -5.65 -11.36
C ASN A 59 -4.81 -4.56 -10.60
N TYR A 60 -5.81 -3.97 -11.26
CA TYR A 60 -6.59 -2.84 -10.74
C TYR A 60 -5.72 -1.61 -10.44
N GLY A 61 -4.91 -1.20 -11.43
CA GLY A 61 -4.05 -0.01 -11.36
C GLY A 61 -2.76 -0.26 -10.60
N TRP A 62 -2.17 -1.44 -10.79
CA TRP A 62 -0.88 -1.79 -10.21
C TRP A 62 -0.82 -1.51 -8.69
N PHE A 63 -1.95 -1.83 -8.01
CA PHE A 63 -2.14 -1.66 -6.58
C PHE A 63 -2.31 -0.20 -6.08
N ALA A 64 -2.48 0.79 -6.96
CA ALA A 64 -2.79 2.19 -6.58
C ALA A 64 -4.01 2.33 -5.64
N TRP A 65 -4.88 1.33 -5.61
CA TRP A 65 -6.01 1.28 -4.70
C TRP A 65 -5.60 1.16 -3.21
N LYS A 66 -4.37 0.70 -2.89
CA LYS A 66 -3.91 0.61 -1.49
C LYS A 66 -3.84 2.00 -0.84
N PRO A 67 -2.98 2.93 -1.29
CA PRO A 67 -2.95 4.27 -0.72
C PRO A 67 -4.29 4.99 -0.84
N TYR A 68 -5.05 4.77 -1.91
CA TYR A 68 -6.36 5.38 -2.09
C TYR A 68 -7.35 4.96 -0.98
N PHE A 69 -7.53 3.66 -0.72
CA PHE A 69 -8.50 3.21 0.28
C PHE A 69 -8.02 3.44 1.72
N ILE A 70 -6.72 3.48 1.98
CA ILE A 70 -6.20 3.93 3.27
C ILE A 70 -6.56 5.40 3.49
N LEU A 71 -6.29 6.28 2.50
CA LEU A 71 -6.61 7.70 2.56
C LEU A 71 -8.12 7.94 2.69
N LYS A 72 -8.93 7.23 1.91
CA LYS A 72 -10.39 7.29 2.00
C LYS A 72 -10.90 6.92 3.40
N THR A 73 -10.32 5.89 4.00
CA THR A 73 -10.67 5.50 5.37
C THR A 73 -10.34 6.62 6.37
N MET A 74 -9.21 7.33 6.18
CA MET A 74 -8.84 8.44 7.06
C MET A 74 -9.82 9.62 7.03
N GLU A 75 -10.58 9.77 5.93
CA GLU A 75 -11.59 10.83 5.81
C GLU A 75 -12.79 10.61 6.75
N ASP A 76 -13.11 9.34 7.04
CA ASP A 76 -14.24 8.95 7.88
C ASP A 76 -13.86 8.76 9.37
N LEU A 77 -12.56 8.86 9.70
CA LEU A 77 -12.03 8.64 11.04
C LEU A 77 -11.65 9.96 11.73
N GLN A 78 -11.49 9.90 13.05
CA GLN A 78 -11.08 11.06 13.85
C GLN A 78 -9.53 11.16 13.90
N ALA A 79 -9.05 12.40 14.02
CA ALA A 79 -7.62 12.64 14.21
C ALA A 79 -7.07 11.85 15.40
N GLY A 80 -5.96 11.16 15.19
CA GLY A 80 -5.34 10.28 16.17
C GLY A 80 -5.83 8.82 16.16
N ASP A 81 -6.93 8.48 15.47
CA ASP A 81 -7.27 7.09 15.23
C ASP A 81 -6.19 6.39 14.40
N LYS A 82 -6.12 5.08 14.49
CA LYS A 82 -5.07 4.28 13.85
C LYS A 82 -5.65 3.32 12.82
N ILE A 83 -4.92 3.13 11.74
CA ILE A 83 -5.25 2.18 10.67
C ILE A 83 -4.15 1.13 10.60
N PHE A 84 -4.55 -0.12 10.58
CA PHE A 84 -3.73 -1.24 10.16
C PHE A 84 -4.23 -1.72 8.80
N PHE A 85 -3.50 -1.39 7.73
CA PHE A 85 -3.77 -1.97 6.42
C PHE A 85 -3.09 -3.33 6.32
N ILE A 86 -3.83 -4.34 5.87
CA ILE A 86 -3.33 -5.70 5.68
C ILE A 86 -3.90 -6.34 4.42
N ASP A 87 -3.05 -6.95 3.60
CA ASP A 87 -3.46 -7.73 2.45
C ASP A 87 -4.26 -8.96 2.87
N THR A 88 -5.28 -9.33 2.09
CA THR A 88 -6.28 -10.36 2.47
C THR A 88 -5.73 -11.77 2.64
N LEU A 89 -4.51 -12.04 2.16
CA LEU A 89 -3.86 -13.35 2.28
C LEU A 89 -2.88 -13.43 3.44
N ASP A 90 -2.67 -12.32 4.14
CA ASP A 90 -1.82 -12.24 5.31
C ASP A 90 -2.61 -12.51 6.59
N ILE A 91 -1.87 -12.81 7.65
CA ILE A 91 -2.41 -13.03 8.99
C ILE A 91 -1.59 -12.25 10.01
N PHE A 92 -2.21 -11.87 11.10
CA PHE A 92 -1.54 -11.15 12.18
C PHE A 92 -1.87 -11.74 13.54
N HIS A 93 -1.02 -11.47 14.54
CA HIS A 93 -1.31 -11.78 15.93
C HIS A 93 -1.96 -10.57 16.63
N PRO A 94 -2.97 -10.75 17.48
CA PRO A 94 -3.65 -9.63 18.17
C PRO A 94 -2.72 -8.68 18.93
N ASP A 95 -1.61 -9.17 19.47
CA ASP A 95 -0.63 -8.37 20.21
C ASP A 95 0.11 -7.35 19.34
N ILE A 96 -0.06 -7.41 18.00
CA ILE A 96 0.58 -6.46 17.06
C ILE A 96 0.22 -5.01 17.40
N PHE A 97 -1.01 -4.76 17.85
CA PHE A 97 -1.47 -3.41 18.15
C PHE A 97 -0.71 -2.81 19.32
N GLN A 98 -0.49 -3.59 20.41
CA GLN A 98 0.31 -3.12 21.54
C GLN A 98 1.75 -2.84 21.09
N PHE A 99 2.36 -3.74 20.34
CA PHE A 99 3.72 -3.56 19.83
C PHE A 99 3.83 -2.29 18.96
N VAL A 100 2.89 -2.08 18.04
CA VAL A 100 2.89 -0.90 17.17
C VAL A 100 2.65 0.37 17.96
N ASP A 101 1.79 0.35 18.97
CA ASP A 101 1.56 1.50 19.86
C ASP A 101 2.85 1.93 20.59
N GLU A 102 3.67 0.97 21.01
CA GLU A 102 4.93 1.23 21.68
C GLU A 102 6.02 1.77 20.73
N VAL A 103 6.04 1.28 19.47
CA VAL A 103 7.10 1.61 18.49
C VAL A 103 6.77 2.86 17.69
N MET A 104 5.54 2.99 17.20
CA MET A 104 5.11 4.08 16.32
C MET A 104 4.97 5.42 17.06
N GLY A 105 4.55 5.39 18.34
CA GLY A 105 4.38 6.60 19.14
C GLY A 105 3.51 7.65 18.44
N ASP A 106 4.08 8.82 18.20
CA ASP A 106 3.43 9.95 17.52
C ASP A 106 3.75 10.05 16.03
N ASP A 107 4.51 9.14 15.46
CA ASP A 107 4.83 9.14 14.03
C ASP A 107 3.58 8.94 13.16
N PRO A 108 3.56 9.48 11.93
CA PRO A 108 2.43 9.40 11.01
C PRO A 108 2.19 7.97 10.52
N CYS A 109 3.23 7.16 10.41
CA CYS A 109 3.16 5.78 9.96
C CYS A 109 4.29 4.91 10.54
N LEU A 110 4.09 3.60 10.49
CA LEU A 110 5.11 2.58 10.68
C LEU A 110 5.03 1.61 9.49
N LEU A 111 6.09 1.59 8.69
CA LEU A 111 6.21 0.77 7.50
C LEU A 111 7.28 -0.29 7.75
N PRO A 112 6.92 -1.58 7.82
CA PRO A 112 7.90 -2.64 8.03
C PRO A 112 8.87 -2.78 6.87
N LEU A 113 10.11 -3.18 7.16
CA LEU A 113 11.11 -3.49 6.14
C LEU A 113 10.86 -4.87 5.55
N GLY A 114 10.85 -4.94 4.24
CA GLY A 114 10.83 -6.18 3.48
C GLY A 114 12.16 -6.95 3.50
N GLY A 115 12.15 -8.14 2.92
CA GLY A 115 13.33 -8.99 2.81
C GLY A 115 14.28 -8.59 1.68
N SER A 116 13.77 -7.94 0.63
CA SER A 116 14.50 -7.60 -0.60
C SER A 116 15.13 -6.21 -0.54
N ARG A 117 16.14 -5.98 -1.37
CA ARG A 117 16.67 -4.63 -1.62
C ARG A 117 15.79 -3.90 -2.64
N ASN A 118 15.77 -2.59 -2.58
CA ASN A 118 15.07 -1.79 -3.58
C ASN A 118 15.61 -2.04 -4.99
N GLY A 119 16.92 -2.03 -5.20
CA GLY A 119 17.52 -2.28 -6.52
C GLY A 119 17.19 -3.64 -7.13
N ASP A 120 16.81 -4.64 -6.32
CA ASP A 120 16.41 -5.95 -6.81
C ASP A 120 14.94 -6.01 -7.27
N MET A 121 14.07 -5.14 -6.70
CA MET A 121 12.61 -5.21 -6.82
C MET A 121 11.96 -3.89 -7.27
N THR A 122 12.75 -2.94 -7.74
CA THR A 122 12.30 -1.64 -8.23
C THR A 122 12.96 -1.35 -9.57
N LYS A 123 12.16 -1.05 -10.59
CA LYS A 123 12.67 -0.72 -11.92
C LYS A 123 13.44 0.61 -11.90
N LYS A 124 14.43 0.75 -12.79
CA LYS A 124 15.28 1.94 -12.89
C LYS A 124 14.50 3.23 -13.08
N ASP A 125 13.40 3.16 -13.83
CA ASP A 125 12.53 4.31 -14.05
C ASP A 125 11.98 4.90 -12.74
N CYS A 126 11.63 4.09 -11.74
CA CYS A 126 11.17 4.59 -10.46
C CYS A 126 12.22 5.49 -9.81
N PHE A 127 13.45 5.02 -9.67
CA PHE A 127 14.54 5.80 -9.07
C PHE A 127 14.78 7.12 -9.81
N VAL A 128 14.75 7.08 -11.14
CA VAL A 128 15.01 8.27 -11.98
C VAL A 128 13.86 9.29 -11.88
N TYR A 129 12.61 8.85 -12.02
CA TYR A 129 11.47 9.77 -12.04
C TYR A 129 11.04 10.25 -10.65
N MET A 130 11.40 9.51 -9.60
CA MET A 130 11.22 9.93 -8.20
C MET A 130 12.42 10.73 -7.67
N ASP A 131 13.42 11.04 -8.52
CA ASP A 131 14.64 11.80 -8.18
C ASP A 131 15.43 11.19 -7.02
N CYS A 132 15.53 9.85 -6.98
CA CYS A 132 16.24 9.10 -5.94
C CYS A 132 17.18 8.02 -6.52
N ASP A 133 17.77 8.28 -7.71
CA ASP A 133 18.69 7.35 -8.39
C ASP A 133 20.10 7.40 -7.78
N GLU A 134 20.20 7.07 -6.50
CA GLU A 134 21.43 7.05 -5.72
C GLU A 134 21.67 5.66 -5.11
N GLU A 135 22.94 5.28 -4.90
CA GLU A 135 23.32 3.96 -4.40
C GLU A 135 22.63 3.60 -3.06
N ASP A 136 22.49 4.59 -2.16
CA ASP A 136 21.87 4.38 -0.86
C ASP A 136 20.41 3.92 -0.98
N TYR A 137 19.65 4.43 -1.96
CA TYR A 137 18.27 3.97 -2.22
C TYR A 137 18.25 2.56 -2.80
N HIS A 138 19.14 2.23 -3.75
CA HIS A 138 19.23 0.90 -4.36
C HIS A 138 19.61 -0.16 -3.33
N GLU A 139 20.55 0.12 -2.43
CA GLU A 139 21.01 -0.81 -1.41
C GLU A 139 20.08 -0.91 -0.19
N SER A 140 19.17 0.04 0.00
CA SER A 140 18.23 0.03 1.11
C SER A 140 17.19 -1.10 0.97
N LYS A 141 16.60 -1.50 2.10
CA LYS A 141 15.54 -2.50 2.11
C LYS A 141 14.23 -1.89 1.65
N GLN A 142 13.52 -2.61 0.78
CA GLN A 142 12.20 -2.24 0.34
C GLN A 142 11.21 -2.26 1.50
N LEU A 143 10.30 -1.30 1.56
CA LEU A 143 9.21 -1.26 2.53
C LEU A 143 8.09 -2.23 2.12
N GLU A 144 7.40 -2.80 3.09
CA GLU A 144 6.24 -3.65 2.83
C GLU A 144 4.99 -2.79 2.58
N ALA A 145 4.31 -3.00 1.45
CA ALA A 145 3.07 -2.30 1.12
C ALA A 145 1.80 -3.11 1.49
N GLY A 146 1.94 -4.41 1.71
CA GLY A 146 0.83 -5.30 2.09
C GLY A 146 0.50 -5.30 3.58
N PHE A 147 1.32 -4.64 4.41
CA PHE A 147 1.26 -4.68 5.86
C PHE A 147 1.78 -3.36 6.43
N THR A 148 0.90 -2.37 6.63
CA THR A 148 1.29 -1.00 7.00
C THR A 148 0.43 -0.43 8.10
N PHE A 149 1.00 0.47 8.92
CA PHE A 149 0.31 1.11 10.03
C PHE A 149 0.34 2.63 9.86
N TRP A 150 -0.78 3.28 10.15
CA TRP A 150 -0.99 4.70 9.92
C TRP A 150 -1.72 5.33 11.09
N ARG A 151 -1.37 6.56 11.42
CA ARG A 151 -2.13 7.43 12.33
C ARG A 151 -2.90 8.46 11.52
N VAL A 152 -4.16 8.68 11.83
CA VAL A 152 -4.97 9.71 11.17
C VAL A 152 -4.45 11.09 11.56
N CYS A 153 -3.66 11.70 10.68
CA CYS A 153 -3.12 13.05 10.79
C CYS A 153 -2.85 13.62 9.39
N ASP A 154 -2.61 14.93 9.31
CA ASP A 154 -2.39 15.59 8.01
C ASP A 154 -1.13 15.09 7.31
N GLU A 155 -0.05 14.86 8.06
CA GLU A 155 1.20 14.34 7.53
C GLU A 155 1.04 12.94 6.90
N ALA A 156 0.33 12.02 7.56
CA ALA A 156 0.03 10.70 6.98
C ALA A 156 -0.80 10.80 5.69
N LYS A 157 -1.74 11.76 5.64
CA LYS A 157 -2.53 12.01 4.42
C LYS A 157 -1.68 12.57 3.28
N GLU A 158 -0.66 13.38 3.58
CA GLU A 158 0.28 13.90 2.57
C GLU A 158 1.13 12.76 2.01
N ILE A 159 1.70 11.91 2.86
CA ILE A 159 2.46 10.72 2.44
C ILE A 159 1.60 9.81 1.55
N LEU A 160 0.35 9.54 1.95
CA LEU A 160 -0.55 8.68 1.17
C LEU A 160 -0.96 9.29 -0.18
N ARG A 161 -1.09 10.62 -0.27
CA ARG A 161 -1.37 11.31 -1.54
C ARG A 161 -0.17 11.21 -2.48
N GLU A 162 1.03 11.44 -1.99
CA GLU A 162 2.26 11.30 -2.75
C GLU A 162 2.44 9.87 -3.23
N TRP A 163 2.26 8.87 -2.35
CA TRP A 163 2.30 7.46 -2.74
C TRP A 163 1.27 7.13 -3.83
N LEU A 164 0.04 7.63 -3.71
CA LEU A 164 -1.00 7.44 -4.73
C LEU A 164 -0.62 8.09 -6.06
N GLU A 165 -0.05 9.30 -6.03
CA GLU A 165 0.40 10.02 -7.22
C GLU A 165 1.45 9.21 -7.99
N TRP A 166 2.47 8.69 -7.30
CA TRP A 166 3.48 7.83 -7.90
C TRP A 166 2.91 6.51 -8.43
N CYS A 167 1.99 5.88 -7.74
CA CYS A 167 1.31 4.68 -8.24
C CYS A 167 0.48 4.94 -9.52
N LEU A 168 0.03 6.15 -9.75
CA LEU A 168 -0.73 6.55 -10.95
C LEU A 168 0.15 7.07 -12.09
N ASP A 169 1.43 7.32 -11.85
CA ASP A 169 2.37 7.67 -12.92
C ASP A 169 2.78 6.41 -13.68
N GLU A 170 2.54 6.40 -15.01
CA GLU A 170 2.85 5.25 -15.88
C GLU A 170 4.32 4.84 -15.83
N LYS A 171 5.22 5.79 -15.64
CA LYS A 171 6.66 5.57 -15.62
C LYS A 171 7.12 4.94 -14.30
N VAL A 172 6.38 5.17 -13.22
CA VAL A 172 6.69 4.69 -11.87
C VAL A 172 5.84 3.48 -11.52
N GLY A 173 4.53 3.65 -11.38
CA GLY A 173 3.61 2.60 -10.92
C GLY A 173 3.33 1.49 -11.93
N GLY A 174 3.46 1.77 -13.24
CA GLY A 174 3.16 0.80 -14.30
C GLY A 174 4.20 -0.31 -14.46
N ASP A 175 3.87 -1.31 -15.28
CA ASP A 175 4.72 -2.49 -15.53
C ASP A 175 5.79 -2.24 -16.59
N MET A 176 5.60 -1.26 -17.46
CA MET A 176 6.57 -0.93 -18.51
C MET A 176 7.85 -0.35 -17.94
N THR A 177 8.97 -0.72 -18.56
CA THR A 177 10.32 -0.23 -18.25
C THR A 177 10.93 0.52 -19.41
N GLY A 178 12.03 1.22 -19.16
CA GLY A 178 12.85 1.84 -20.21
C GLY A 178 12.45 3.27 -20.57
N PHE A 179 11.58 3.92 -19.86
CA PHE A 179 11.24 5.33 -20.06
C PHE A 179 12.42 6.28 -19.86
N SER A 180 13.32 5.96 -18.92
CA SER A 180 14.55 6.71 -18.67
C SER A 180 15.66 6.44 -19.69
N ASN A 181 15.55 5.39 -20.52
CA ASN A 181 16.60 4.85 -21.38
C ASN A 181 17.87 4.43 -20.62
N LEU A 182 17.79 4.24 -19.31
CA LEU A 182 18.88 3.71 -18.52
C LEU A 182 18.73 2.20 -18.34
N LYS A 183 19.86 1.55 -18.07
CA LYS A 183 19.90 0.11 -17.84
C LYS A 183 19.39 -0.19 -16.44
N GLU A 184 18.58 -1.25 -16.30
CA GLU A 184 18.20 -1.80 -15.01
C GLU A 184 19.45 -2.25 -14.22
N ASP A 185 19.35 -2.30 -12.91
CA ASP A 185 20.39 -2.83 -12.04
C ASP A 185 20.72 -4.28 -12.40
N ASP A 186 21.98 -4.68 -12.25
CA ASP A 186 22.44 -6.01 -12.67
C ASP A 186 21.70 -7.16 -11.91
N ASN A 187 21.17 -6.88 -10.73
CA ASN A 187 20.42 -7.82 -9.91
C ASN A 187 18.91 -7.62 -9.96
N PHE A 188 18.40 -6.70 -10.78
CA PHE A 188 16.96 -6.46 -10.93
C PHE A 188 16.21 -7.73 -11.34
N GLN A 189 15.16 -8.07 -10.61
CA GLN A 189 14.36 -9.27 -10.80
C GLN A 189 12.98 -8.95 -11.34
N GLU A 190 12.28 -8.02 -10.68
CA GLU A 190 10.91 -7.61 -11.01
C GLU A 190 10.61 -6.24 -10.39
N CYS A 191 9.56 -5.56 -10.86
CA CYS A 191 9.03 -4.37 -10.22
C CYS A 191 7.85 -4.73 -9.33
N ARG A 192 7.88 -4.30 -8.08
CA ARG A 192 6.79 -4.51 -7.12
C ARG A 192 5.81 -3.35 -7.04
N HIS A 193 5.70 -2.58 -8.11
CA HIS A 193 4.70 -1.54 -8.29
C HIS A 193 4.52 -0.63 -7.07
N ASP A 194 3.44 -0.82 -6.30
CA ASP A 194 3.11 -0.04 -5.11
C ASP A 194 4.19 -0.05 -4.01
N GLN A 195 4.99 -1.11 -3.90
CA GLN A 195 6.14 -1.15 -2.99
C GLN A 195 7.36 -0.38 -3.52
N SER A 196 7.37 -0.08 -4.81
CA SER A 196 8.47 0.62 -5.49
C SER A 196 8.23 2.14 -5.57
N CYS A 197 7.04 2.59 -5.16
CA CYS A 197 6.63 4.00 -5.20
C CYS A 197 6.91 4.74 -3.89
#